data_d2ab8bbdd7a57a7f3a05a98fa980b454
#
_entry.id   d2ab8bbdd7a57a7f3a05a98fa980b454
#
_cell.length_a   1.000
_cell.length_b   1.000
_cell.length_c   1.000
_cell.angle_alpha   90.00
_cell.angle_beta   90.00
_cell.angle_gamma   90.00
#
_symmetry.space_group_name_H-M   'P 1'
#
loop_
_entity.id
_entity.type
_entity.pdbx_description
1 polymer ?
#
loop_
_entity_poly.entity_id
_entity_poly.type
_entity_poly.pdbx_seq_one_letter_code
_entity_poly.pdbx_strand_id
1 'polypeptide(L)'
;PSPPLIDAFLEYAQHTERPDGVPIIDDPVVRERLVRALIDVEVCRGFAYNTAFLAAEGTMFGVEGSMTKLFASESYKKHSKWFIDMAGSEGLLYLGEDEAPVGGLLDEHFRHAPVTTIYGGTSEISRNLIAEGLLGLPRTR
;
A
#
# COMPACT_ATOMS: atom_id res chain seq x y z
N PRO A 1 -1.27 2.05 0.60
CA PRO A 1 -1.72 3.41 0.88
C PRO A 1 -2.87 3.39 1.87
N SER A 2 -3.03 4.46 2.62
CA SER A 2 -4.20 4.66 3.46
C SER A 2 -5.38 5.13 2.60
N PRO A 3 -6.65 4.85 2.97
CA PRO A 3 -7.80 5.40 2.28
C PRO A 3 -7.70 6.93 2.04
N PRO A 4 -7.32 7.76 3.03
CA PRO A 4 -7.15 9.20 2.82
C PRO A 4 -6.17 9.59 1.72
N LEU A 5 -5.08 8.84 1.53
CA LEU A 5 -4.14 9.11 0.44
C LEU A 5 -4.75 8.76 -0.93
N ILE A 6 -5.53 7.68 -1.00
CA ILE A 6 -6.22 7.30 -2.25
C ILE A 6 -7.26 8.36 -2.61
N ASP A 7 -8.04 8.81 -1.64
CA ASP A 7 -9.07 9.84 -1.84
C ASP A 7 -8.44 11.16 -2.29
N ALA A 8 -7.36 11.59 -1.64
CA ALA A 8 -6.64 12.80 -2.01
C ALA A 8 -6.01 12.70 -3.41
N PHE A 9 -5.45 11.53 -3.76
CA PHE A 9 -4.94 11.32 -5.13
C PHE A 9 -6.06 11.27 -6.16
N LEU A 10 -7.21 10.71 -5.84
CA LEU A 10 -8.38 10.69 -6.72
C LEU A 10 -8.85 12.13 -7.02
N GLU A 11 -8.95 12.95 -5.99
CA GLU A 11 -9.30 14.37 -6.14
C GLU A 11 -8.27 15.11 -7.01
N TYR A 12 -6.98 14.93 -6.75
CA TYR A 12 -5.91 15.48 -7.58
C TYR A 12 -6.03 15.04 -9.03
N ALA A 13 -6.23 13.75 -9.30
CA ALA A 13 -6.31 13.20 -10.65
C ALA A 13 -7.55 13.66 -11.45
N GLN A 14 -8.63 14.01 -10.73
CA GLN A 14 -9.86 14.56 -11.34
C GLN A 14 -9.70 16.03 -11.77
N HIS A 15 -8.85 16.80 -11.09
CA HIS A 15 -8.71 18.23 -11.30
C HIS A 15 -7.40 18.64 -12.00
N THR A 16 -6.49 17.68 -12.24
CA THR A 16 -5.21 17.93 -12.91
C THR A 16 -5.23 17.36 -14.31
N GLU A 17 -4.88 18.20 -15.28
CA GLU A 17 -4.73 17.83 -16.67
C GLU A 17 -3.27 17.49 -16.99
N ARG A 18 -3.09 16.58 -17.92
CA ARG A 18 -1.80 16.29 -18.53
C ARG A 18 -1.44 17.38 -19.56
N PRO A 19 -0.21 17.42 -20.07
CA PRO A 19 0.19 18.38 -21.10
C PRO A 19 -0.65 18.36 -22.40
N ASP A 20 -1.36 17.24 -22.64
CA ASP A 20 -2.29 17.07 -23.76
C ASP A 20 -3.72 17.59 -23.46
N GLY A 21 -3.96 18.13 -22.27
CA GLY A 21 -5.24 18.67 -21.82
C GLY A 21 -6.24 17.59 -21.36
N VAL A 22 -5.80 16.35 -21.20
CA VAL A 22 -6.65 15.24 -20.71
C VAL A 22 -6.49 15.10 -19.20
N PRO A 23 -7.58 15.07 -18.41
CA PRO A 23 -7.50 14.80 -16.97
C PRO A 23 -6.76 13.49 -16.68
N ILE A 24 -5.92 13.49 -15.65
CA ILE A 24 -5.15 12.30 -15.22
C ILE A 24 -6.07 11.10 -15.01
N ILE A 25 -7.25 11.33 -14.42
CA ILE A 25 -8.23 10.28 -14.13
C ILE A 25 -8.81 9.61 -15.40
N ASP A 26 -8.73 10.25 -16.55
CA ASP A 26 -9.29 9.68 -17.79
C ASP A 26 -8.37 8.65 -18.44
N ASP A 27 -7.14 8.53 -17.96
CA ASP A 27 -6.25 7.43 -18.34
C ASP A 27 -6.76 6.10 -17.77
N PRO A 28 -7.03 5.08 -18.60
CA PRO A 28 -7.51 3.78 -18.13
C PRO A 28 -6.51 3.07 -17.19
N VAL A 29 -5.19 3.33 -17.34
CA VAL A 29 -4.16 2.76 -16.46
C VAL A 29 -4.25 3.39 -15.08
N VAL A 30 -4.50 4.70 -14.99
CA VAL A 30 -4.71 5.39 -13.69
C VAL A 30 -5.93 4.83 -13.00
N ARG A 31 -7.06 4.71 -13.71
CA ARG A 31 -8.29 4.11 -13.15
C ARG A 31 -8.06 2.68 -12.65
N GLU A 32 -7.41 1.85 -13.44
CA GLU A 32 -7.10 0.47 -13.05
C GLU A 32 -6.26 0.43 -11.77
N ARG A 33 -5.20 1.22 -11.69
CA ARG A 33 -4.31 1.27 -10.53
C ARG A 33 -5.03 1.76 -9.27
N LEU A 34 -5.89 2.78 -9.39
CA LEU A 34 -6.71 3.26 -8.27
C LEU A 34 -7.68 2.19 -7.79
N VAL A 35 -8.40 1.53 -8.69
CA VAL A 35 -9.31 0.44 -8.33
C VAL A 35 -8.56 -0.71 -7.64
N ARG A 36 -7.39 -1.11 -8.16
CA ARG A 36 -6.56 -2.15 -7.52
C ARG A 36 -6.09 -1.72 -6.13
N ALA A 37 -5.73 -0.44 -5.96
CA ALA A 37 -5.34 0.08 -4.64
C ALA A 37 -6.51 0.02 -3.63
N LEU A 38 -7.72 0.38 -4.06
CA LEU A 38 -8.93 0.26 -3.24
C LEU A 38 -9.24 -1.20 -2.87
N ILE A 39 -9.15 -2.13 -3.83
CA ILE A 39 -9.35 -3.56 -3.58
C ILE A 39 -8.34 -4.05 -2.53
N ASP A 40 -7.06 -3.72 -2.69
CA ASP A 40 -6.04 -4.17 -1.74
C ASP A 40 -6.25 -3.57 -0.33
N VAL A 41 -6.81 -2.35 -0.21
CA VAL A 41 -7.22 -1.77 1.08
C VAL A 41 -8.34 -2.59 1.72
N GLU A 42 -9.36 -3.00 0.95
CA GLU A 42 -10.43 -3.84 1.47
C GLU A 42 -9.93 -5.24 1.88
N VAL A 43 -9.01 -5.82 1.12
CA VAL A 43 -8.35 -7.08 1.50
C VAL A 43 -7.56 -6.90 2.81
N CYS A 44 -6.79 -5.80 2.95
CA CYS A 44 -6.09 -5.48 4.21
C CYS A 44 -7.07 -5.36 5.39
N ARG A 45 -8.22 -4.71 5.17
CA ARG A 45 -9.28 -4.57 6.18
C ARG A 45 -9.82 -5.94 6.60
N GLY A 46 -10.08 -6.81 5.63
CA GLY A 46 -10.50 -8.20 5.90
C GLY A 46 -9.49 -8.97 6.73
N PHE A 47 -8.20 -8.90 6.39
CA PHE A 47 -7.13 -9.51 7.18
C PHE A 47 -7.06 -8.94 8.61
N ALA A 48 -7.18 -7.63 8.77
CA ALA A 48 -7.14 -6.99 10.08
C ALA A 48 -8.32 -7.42 10.96
N TYR A 49 -9.53 -7.48 10.40
CA TYR A 49 -10.71 -7.97 11.12
C TYR A 49 -10.58 -9.44 11.52
N ASN A 50 -10.11 -10.29 10.59
CA ASN A 50 -9.90 -11.70 10.89
C ASN A 50 -8.85 -11.87 12.00
N THR A 51 -7.74 -11.15 11.94
CA THR A 51 -6.69 -11.19 12.98
C THR A 51 -7.24 -10.73 14.34
N ALA A 52 -8.02 -9.65 14.37
CA ALA A 52 -8.64 -9.15 15.60
C ALA A 52 -9.66 -10.13 16.18
N PHE A 53 -10.48 -10.76 15.33
CA PHE A 53 -11.44 -11.78 15.73
C PHE A 53 -10.76 -13.00 16.35
N LEU A 54 -9.75 -13.57 15.68
CA LEU A 54 -9.02 -14.72 16.19
C LEU A 54 -8.27 -14.41 17.50
N ALA A 55 -7.75 -13.20 17.64
CA ALA A 55 -7.14 -12.74 18.88
C ALA A 55 -8.17 -12.67 20.03
N ALA A 56 -9.38 -12.18 19.77
CA ALA A 56 -10.45 -12.09 20.75
C ALA A 56 -10.93 -13.48 21.20
N GLU A 57 -10.98 -14.45 20.28
CA GLU A 57 -11.33 -15.85 20.57
C GLU A 57 -10.18 -16.65 21.22
N GLY A 58 -9.01 -16.05 21.40
CA GLY A 58 -7.84 -16.74 21.95
C GLY A 58 -7.26 -17.83 21.05
N THR A 59 -7.59 -17.81 19.76
CA THR A 59 -7.21 -18.83 18.76
C THR A 59 -6.14 -18.37 17.77
N MET A 60 -5.52 -17.19 18.01
CA MET A 60 -4.50 -16.65 17.12
C MET A 60 -3.17 -17.43 17.25
N PHE A 61 -2.71 -18.01 16.16
CA PHE A 61 -1.50 -18.86 16.11
C PHE A 61 -0.25 -18.13 15.57
N GLY A 62 -0.32 -16.84 15.29
CA GLY A 62 0.82 -16.02 14.89
C GLY A 62 1.03 -15.87 13.38
N VAL A 63 0.52 -16.76 12.54
CA VAL A 63 0.64 -16.64 11.07
C VAL A 63 -0.27 -15.56 10.50
N GLU A 64 -1.43 -15.34 11.10
CA GLU A 64 -2.43 -14.35 10.66
C GLU A 64 -1.86 -12.93 10.70
N GLY A 65 -1.15 -12.59 11.77
CA GLY A 65 -0.44 -11.31 11.88
C GLY A 65 0.64 -11.17 10.81
N SER A 66 1.38 -12.23 10.54
CA SER A 66 2.40 -12.26 9.48
C SER A 66 1.80 -12.13 8.08
N MET A 67 0.64 -12.76 7.82
CA MET A 67 -0.09 -12.63 6.56
C MET A 67 -0.59 -11.20 6.36
N THR A 68 -1.23 -10.63 7.38
CA THR A 68 -1.72 -9.25 7.37
C THR A 68 -0.58 -8.27 7.11
N LYS A 69 0.51 -8.39 7.85
CA LYS A 69 1.68 -7.52 7.72
C LYS A 69 2.32 -7.63 6.34
N LEU A 70 2.54 -8.83 5.86
CA LEU A 70 3.15 -9.08 4.55
C LEU A 70 2.33 -8.45 3.43
N PHE A 71 1.03 -8.75 3.39
CA PHE A 71 0.14 -8.23 2.35
C PHE A 71 0.06 -6.70 2.40
N ALA A 72 -0.14 -6.11 3.59
CA ALA A 72 -0.27 -4.67 3.76
C ALA A 72 1.01 -3.93 3.35
N SER A 73 2.19 -4.38 3.79
CA SER A 73 3.46 -3.70 3.49
C SER A 73 3.85 -3.81 2.01
N GLU A 74 3.68 -4.98 1.39
CA GLU A 74 3.99 -5.16 -0.04
C GLU A 74 3.00 -4.39 -0.93
N SER A 75 1.71 -4.38 -0.59
CA SER A 75 0.70 -3.58 -1.28
C SER A 75 0.98 -2.09 -1.15
N TYR A 76 1.34 -1.62 0.05
CA TYR A 76 1.69 -0.22 0.29
C TYR A 76 2.89 0.22 -0.55
N LYS A 77 3.97 -0.58 -0.57
CA LYS A 77 5.15 -0.31 -1.40
C LYS A 77 4.81 -0.26 -2.89
N LYS A 78 4.01 -1.20 -3.37
CA LYS A 78 3.54 -1.25 -4.76
C LYS A 78 2.74 0.00 -5.14
N HIS A 79 1.76 0.36 -4.32
CA HIS A 79 0.85 1.48 -4.62
C HIS A 79 1.54 2.84 -4.47
N SER A 80 2.41 3.02 -3.50
CA SER A 80 3.18 4.27 -3.35
C SER A 80 4.00 4.56 -4.61
N LYS A 81 4.62 3.51 -5.20
CA LYS A 81 5.29 3.64 -6.49
C LYS A 81 4.32 4.02 -7.62
N TRP A 82 3.14 3.39 -7.68
CA TRP A 82 2.15 3.72 -8.70
C TRP A 82 1.68 5.16 -8.63
N PHE A 83 1.50 5.72 -7.43
CA PHE A 83 1.07 7.10 -7.27
C PHE A 83 2.13 8.08 -7.81
N ILE A 84 3.42 7.84 -7.55
CA ILE A 84 4.50 8.62 -8.16
C ILE A 84 4.46 8.49 -9.68
N ASP A 85 4.39 7.28 -10.21
CA ASP A 85 4.34 7.05 -11.67
C ASP A 85 3.14 7.77 -12.33
N MET A 86 1.99 7.84 -11.64
CA MET A 86 0.79 8.48 -12.15
C MET A 86 0.83 10.02 -12.07
N ALA A 87 1.48 10.55 -11.03
CA ALA A 87 1.68 11.99 -10.86
C ALA A 87 2.83 12.56 -11.73
N GLY A 88 3.72 11.69 -12.24
CA GLY A 88 4.89 12.11 -13.00
C GLY A 88 5.99 12.72 -12.13
N SER A 89 6.81 13.59 -12.72
CA SER A 89 7.95 14.21 -12.03
C SER A 89 7.55 15.05 -10.82
N GLU A 90 6.40 15.69 -10.87
CA GLU A 90 5.86 16.50 -9.78
C GLU A 90 5.55 15.68 -8.52
N GLY A 91 5.23 14.39 -8.70
CA GLY A 91 5.03 13.46 -7.58
C GLY A 91 6.23 13.31 -6.63
N LEU A 92 7.42 13.73 -7.07
CA LEU A 92 8.65 13.72 -6.26
C LEU A 92 8.90 15.02 -5.49
N LEU A 93 8.02 16.00 -5.61
CA LEU A 93 8.10 17.24 -4.83
C LEU A 93 7.81 16.95 -3.34
N TYR A 94 8.58 17.64 -2.47
CA TYR A 94 8.53 17.40 -1.03
C TYR A 94 7.29 17.99 -0.34
N LEU A 95 7.04 17.49 0.83
CA LEU A 95 6.02 18.02 1.73
C LEU A 95 6.25 19.53 1.97
N GLY A 96 5.23 20.34 1.66
CA GLY A 96 5.26 21.78 1.85
C GLY A 96 5.78 22.59 0.67
N GLU A 97 6.13 21.98 -0.47
CA GLU A 97 6.37 22.71 -1.72
C GLU A 97 5.03 23.09 -2.35
N ASP A 98 4.93 24.33 -2.83
CA ASP A 98 3.65 24.93 -3.26
C ASP A 98 2.95 24.17 -4.41
N GLU A 99 3.72 23.55 -5.29
CA GLU A 99 3.19 22.81 -6.45
C GLU A 99 3.15 21.29 -6.25
N ALA A 100 3.46 20.80 -5.03
CA ALA A 100 3.54 19.37 -4.77
C ALA A 100 2.17 18.71 -4.85
N PRO A 101 1.97 17.69 -5.70
CA PRO A 101 0.73 16.93 -5.77
C PRO A 101 0.37 16.38 -4.39
N VAL A 102 -0.92 16.53 -4.02
CA VAL A 102 -1.41 16.06 -2.71
C VAL A 102 -0.58 16.60 -1.55
N GLY A 103 -0.07 17.85 -1.69
CA GLY A 103 0.74 18.51 -0.65
C GLY A 103 2.08 17.83 -0.33
N GLY A 104 2.64 17.05 -1.27
CA GLY A 104 3.91 16.32 -1.09
C GLY A 104 3.77 14.96 -0.40
N LEU A 105 2.55 14.54 -0.06
CA LEU A 105 2.31 13.24 0.58
C LEU A 105 2.73 12.05 -0.31
N LEU A 106 2.75 12.21 -1.63
CA LEU A 106 3.14 11.14 -2.55
C LEU A 106 4.61 10.76 -2.35
N ASP A 107 5.50 11.76 -2.30
CA ASP A 107 6.94 11.53 -2.06
C ASP A 107 7.19 10.96 -0.66
N GLU A 108 6.55 11.50 0.37
CA GLU A 108 6.66 10.99 1.74
C GLU A 108 6.28 9.50 1.82
N HIS A 109 5.12 9.14 1.29
CA HIS A 109 4.66 7.75 1.27
C HIS A 109 5.57 6.84 0.45
N PHE A 110 6.06 7.31 -0.69
CA PHE A 110 6.97 6.55 -1.54
C PHE A 110 8.30 6.25 -0.83
N ARG A 111 8.89 7.24 -0.14
CA ARG A 111 10.14 7.05 0.63
C ARG A 111 9.94 6.19 1.86
N HIS A 112 8.78 6.30 2.52
CA HIS A 112 8.47 5.51 3.72
C HIS A 112 8.12 4.05 3.39
N ALA A 113 7.47 3.79 2.26
CA ALA A 113 6.92 2.48 1.93
C ALA A 113 7.94 1.31 1.99
N PRO A 114 9.20 1.43 1.50
CA PRO A 114 10.19 0.35 1.63
C PRO A 114 10.49 -0.03 3.08
N VAL A 115 10.49 0.93 4.00
CA VAL A 115 10.77 0.69 5.43
C VAL A 115 9.70 -0.20 6.05
N THR A 116 8.44 -0.11 5.57
CA THR A 116 7.34 -0.94 6.06
C THR A 116 7.52 -2.43 5.77
N THR A 117 8.33 -2.78 4.75
CA THR A 117 8.66 -4.18 4.45
C THR A 117 9.79 -4.74 5.32
N ILE A 118 10.39 -3.91 6.18
CA ILE A 118 11.54 -4.25 7.02
C ILE A 118 11.13 -4.30 8.51
N TYR A 119 10.56 -3.22 9.04
CA TYR A 119 10.20 -3.18 10.47
C TYR A 119 9.04 -4.12 10.81
N GLY A 120 8.96 -4.54 12.08
CA GLY A 120 7.96 -5.50 12.52
C GLY A 120 8.16 -6.93 11.94
N GLY A 121 9.37 -7.22 11.47
CA GLY A 121 9.74 -8.42 10.73
C GLY A 121 9.79 -8.18 9.22
N THR A 122 10.87 -8.61 8.58
CA THR A 122 11.00 -8.42 7.13
C THR A 122 9.98 -9.26 6.36
N SER A 123 9.76 -8.89 5.09
CA SER A 123 8.88 -9.67 4.21
C SER A 123 9.33 -11.13 4.10
N GLU A 124 10.64 -11.40 4.12
CA GLU A 124 11.23 -12.75 4.10
C GLU A 124 10.89 -13.51 5.37
N ILE A 125 11.06 -12.88 6.55
CA ILE A 125 10.69 -13.48 7.84
C ILE A 125 9.19 -13.78 7.88
N SER A 126 8.35 -12.87 7.40
CA SER A 126 6.90 -13.10 7.34
C SER A 126 6.56 -14.29 6.44
N ARG A 127 7.21 -14.42 5.27
CA ARG A 127 7.04 -15.58 4.38
C ARG A 127 7.49 -16.88 5.03
N ASN A 128 8.62 -16.87 5.75
CA ASN A 128 9.11 -18.06 6.47
C ASN A 128 8.13 -18.48 7.56
N LEU A 129 7.63 -17.55 8.37
CA LEU A 129 6.64 -17.85 9.41
C LEU A 129 5.36 -18.45 8.84
N ILE A 130 4.87 -17.94 7.71
CA ILE A 130 3.71 -18.50 7.02
C ILE A 130 4.02 -19.90 6.47
N ALA A 131 5.17 -20.07 5.83
CA ALA A 131 5.59 -21.35 5.27
C ALA A 131 5.74 -22.45 6.34
N GLU A 132 6.36 -22.11 7.47
CA GLU A 132 6.55 -23.04 8.58
C GLU A 132 5.24 -23.31 9.35
N GLY A 133 4.52 -22.23 9.70
CA GLY A 133 3.34 -22.33 10.58
C GLY A 133 2.07 -22.82 9.87
N LEU A 134 1.84 -22.39 8.61
CA LEU A 134 0.62 -22.73 7.88
C LEU A 134 0.82 -23.92 6.94
N LEU A 135 1.97 -23.98 6.23
CA LEU A 135 2.23 -25.03 5.25
C LEU A 135 3.03 -26.20 5.81
N GLY A 136 3.50 -26.13 7.07
CA GLY A 136 4.27 -27.19 7.72
C GLY A 136 5.64 -27.44 7.09
N LEU A 137 6.22 -26.44 6.38
CA LEU A 137 7.54 -26.61 5.79
C LEU A 137 8.63 -26.63 6.85
N PRO A 138 9.74 -27.36 6.63
CA PRO A 138 10.83 -27.44 7.59
C PRO A 138 11.53 -26.08 7.75
N ARG A 139 11.93 -25.77 8.98
CA ARG A 139 12.75 -24.57 9.27
C ARG A 139 14.09 -24.66 8.56
N THR A 140 14.43 -23.61 7.86
CA THR A 140 15.80 -23.41 7.37
C THR A 140 16.69 -23.05 8.57
N ARG A 141 17.69 -23.88 8.82
CA ARG A 141 18.70 -23.64 9.88
C ARG A 141 19.74 -22.63 9.42
#